data_fd0b4310958aeeb09621c7b4626bc983
#
_entry.id   fd0b4310958aeeb09621c7b4626bc983
#
_cell.length_a   1.000
_cell.length_b   1.000
_cell.length_c   1.000
_cell.angle_alpha   90.00
_cell.angle_beta   90.00
_cell.angle_gamma   90.00
#
_symmetry.space_group_name_H-M   'P 1'
#
loop_
_entity.id
_entity.type
_entity.pdbx_description
1 polymer ?
#
loop_
_entity_poly.entity_id
_entity_poly.type
_entity_poly.pdbx_seq_one_letter_code
_entity_poly.pdbx_strand_id
1 'polypeptide(L)'
;MSIFNQSQKAYLLLADGTVFEGCSFGAEGTVIGEVVFTTSLTGYQETLTDPSYYGQIVTQTFPLIGNYGVNDGDYESARSYVSGYIVREWCNTPSNFRCQGNIDTFLKEQNIIGIHSIDTRCLTRIIREAGVMNGVITTENVYEKKDELLKQINEYKITDAVKSVTNPETRTYGSENHKYKVALFDFGYKRNIRNELVNRGCEVIVVPADTTAEQIKEIAPDGIMFSNGPGDPSENTEVIKNIREIAQLGIPIFGICLGHQLMALAHGATTQKLKYGHRGANQPVIDKALGKTFVTSQNHGYAVVGESMDPEIGEVSHINANDGTCEGMRYKNINAFTVQFHPEAHGGPQDTACLLYTSPSPRDRTR
;
A
#
# COMPACT_ATOMS: atom_id res chain seq x y z
N MET A 1 -0.38 -7.35 44.10
CA MET A 1 -1.28 -8.24 43.34
C MET A 1 -0.96 -8.01 41.90
N SER A 2 -0.38 -9.00 41.22
CA SER A 2 0.03 -8.93 39.81
C SER A 2 -1.23 -8.85 38.93
N ILE A 3 -1.43 -7.71 38.25
CA ILE A 3 -2.45 -7.54 37.22
C ILE A 3 -1.84 -8.08 35.89
N PHE A 4 -1.32 -9.29 35.89
CA PHE A 4 -1.12 -10.01 34.67
C PHE A 4 -2.47 -10.67 34.32
N ASN A 5 -3.30 -9.95 33.54
CA ASN A 5 -4.32 -10.62 32.74
C ASN A 5 -3.60 -11.75 32.00
N GLN A 6 -4.03 -12.99 32.18
CA GLN A 6 -3.52 -14.12 31.40
C GLN A 6 -3.91 -13.83 29.95
N SER A 7 -2.98 -13.21 29.21
CA SER A 7 -3.18 -13.01 27.77
C SER A 7 -3.34 -14.38 27.13
N GLN A 8 -4.37 -14.57 26.33
CA GLN A 8 -4.59 -15.81 25.58
C GLN A 8 -3.38 -16.10 24.69
N LYS A 9 -2.93 -17.33 24.63
CA LYS A 9 -1.84 -17.75 23.74
C LYS A 9 -2.28 -17.57 22.28
N ALA A 10 -1.32 -17.17 21.46
CA ALA A 10 -1.44 -17.15 20.01
C ALA A 10 -0.17 -17.70 19.37
N TYR A 11 -0.29 -18.19 18.17
CA TYR A 11 0.78 -18.81 17.41
C TYR A 11 0.86 -18.20 16.02
N LEU A 12 2.08 -18.00 15.53
CA LEU A 12 2.37 -17.73 14.13
C LEU A 12 3.09 -18.96 13.57
N LEU A 13 2.51 -19.61 12.57
CA LEU A 13 3.14 -20.68 11.81
C LEU A 13 3.44 -20.18 10.40
N LEU A 14 4.69 -20.31 9.97
CA LEU A 14 5.15 -19.94 8.63
C LEU A 14 5.12 -21.15 7.68
N ALA A 15 5.14 -20.89 6.37
CA ALA A 15 5.14 -21.92 5.34
C ALA A 15 6.34 -22.88 5.41
N ASP A 16 7.48 -22.43 5.98
CA ASP A 16 8.67 -23.26 6.21
C ASP A 16 8.56 -24.16 7.45
N GLY A 17 7.43 -24.11 8.17
CA GLY A 17 7.16 -24.86 9.40
C GLY A 17 7.66 -24.21 10.68
N THR A 18 8.27 -23.04 10.61
CA THR A 18 8.71 -22.25 11.78
C THR A 18 7.49 -21.78 12.58
N VAL A 19 7.53 -21.97 13.90
CA VAL A 19 6.48 -21.54 14.82
C VAL A 19 7.02 -20.49 15.79
N PHE A 20 6.28 -19.40 15.95
CA PHE A 20 6.46 -18.43 17.01
C PHE A 20 5.29 -18.51 17.98
N GLU A 21 5.58 -18.64 19.27
CA GLU A 21 4.59 -18.58 20.33
C GLU A 21 4.57 -17.18 20.94
N GLY A 22 3.39 -16.63 21.12
CA GLY A 22 3.17 -15.31 21.69
C GLY A 22 1.83 -15.21 22.38
N CYS A 23 1.33 -13.98 22.47
CA CYS A 23 0.06 -13.66 23.09
C CYS A 23 -0.88 -12.99 22.08
N SER A 24 -2.18 -13.28 22.20
CA SER A 24 -3.22 -12.69 21.38
C SER A 24 -3.52 -11.25 21.82
N PHE A 25 -3.79 -10.38 20.84
CA PHE A 25 -4.48 -9.11 21.01
C PHE A 25 -5.33 -8.87 19.76
N GLY A 26 -6.32 -7.97 19.84
CA GLY A 26 -7.31 -7.85 18.78
C GLY A 26 -8.34 -8.98 18.80
N ALA A 27 -8.82 -9.38 17.62
CA ALA A 27 -9.81 -10.45 17.48
C ALA A 27 -9.19 -11.84 17.74
N GLU A 28 -10.05 -12.81 18.07
CA GLU A 28 -9.67 -14.23 18.24
C GLU A 28 -10.01 -15.01 16.97
N GLY A 29 -9.30 -16.12 16.74
CA GLY A 29 -9.56 -17.04 15.64
C GLY A 29 -8.29 -17.45 14.88
N THR A 30 -8.47 -17.75 13.59
CA THR A 30 -7.40 -18.20 12.69
C THR A 30 -7.48 -17.40 11.40
N VAL A 31 -6.33 -16.87 10.94
CA VAL A 31 -6.23 -16.14 9.68
C VAL A 31 -4.94 -16.51 8.94
N ILE A 32 -5.05 -16.68 7.62
CA ILE A 32 -3.92 -16.94 6.72
C ILE A 32 -3.66 -15.69 5.89
N GLY A 33 -2.39 -15.42 5.60
CA GLY A 33 -1.98 -14.32 4.75
C GLY A 33 -0.50 -14.40 4.36
N GLU A 34 -0.10 -13.56 3.40
CA GLU A 34 1.32 -13.36 3.09
C GLU A 34 1.97 -12.54 4.19
N VAL A 35 2.98 -13.10 4.87
CA VAL A 35 3.67 -12.43 5.98
C VAL A 35 4.69 -11.44 5.43
N VAL A 36 4.48 -10.17 5.73
CA VAL A 36 5.35 -9.06 5.30
C VAL A 36 5.79 -8.25 6.51
N PHE A 37 6.82 -7.40 6.35
CA PHE A 37 7.24 -6.48 7.40
C PHE A 37 7.36 -5.05 6.88
N THR A 38 7.13 -4.08 7.76
CA THR A 38 7.39 -2.66 7.50
C THR A 38 8.40 -2.11 8.49
N THR A 39 9.27 -1.20 8.00
CA THR A 39 10.31 -0.54 8.81
C THR A 39 9.91 0.86 9.26
N SER A 40 8.66 1.25 9.07
CA SER A 40 8.13 2.53 9.54
C SER A 40 8.22 2.65 11.06
N LEU A 41 8.67 3.80 11.56
CA LEU A 41 8.78 4.10 12.98
C LEU A 41 7.44 4.59 13.57
N THR A 42 6.60 5.17 12.72
CA THR A 42 5.29 5.76 13.05
C THR A 42 4.29 5.37 11.97
N GLY A 43 3.01 5.76 12.13
CA GLY A 43 2.00 5.51 11.11
C GLY A 43 1.46 4.08 11.12
N TYR A 44 1.34 3.48 12.31
CA TYR A 44 0.79 2.12 12.39
C TYR A 44 -0.70 2.06 12.06
N GLN A 45 -1.47 3.13 12.33
CA GLN A 45 -2.88 3.19 11.97
C GLN A 45 -3.06 3.36 10.45
N GLU A 46 -2.23 4.20 9.83
CA GLU A 46 -2.14 4.34 8.38
C GLU A 46 -1.77 3.00 7.72
N THR A 47 -0.81 2.26 8.28
CA THR A 47 -0.45 0.91 7.82
C THR A 47 -1.64 -0.06 7.92
N LEU A 48 -2.36 -0.07 9.05
CA LEU A 48 -3.51 -0.96 9.27
C LEU A 48 -4.69 -0.65 8.34
N THR A 49 -4.84 0.59 7.91
CA THR A 49 -5.95 1.05 7.06
C THR A 49 -5.57 1.28 5.60
N ASP A 50 -4.32 1.00 5.20
CA ASP A 50 -3.87 1.04 3.80
C ASP A 50 -4.38 -0.19 3.05
N PRO A 51 -5.27 -0.03 2.04
CA PRO A 51 -5.80 -1.14 1.26
C PRO A 51 -4.73 -1.97 0.53
N SER A 52 -3.55 -1.41 0.30
CA SER A 52 -2.42 -2.13 -0.33
C SER A 52 -1.94 -3.34 0.47
N TYR A 53 -2.32 -3.46 1.74
CA TYR A 53 -2.04 -4.64 2.57
C TYR A 53 -3.13 -5.73 2.51
N TYR A 54 -4.10 -5.65 1.59
CA TYR A 54 -5.12 -6.68 1.44
C TYR A 54 -4.51 -8.08 1.30
N GLY A 55 -4.97 -9.02 2.12
CA GLY A 55 -4.49 -10.41 2.12
C GLY A 55 -3.13 -10.62 2.82
N GLN A 56 -2.54 -9.60 3.45
CA GLN A 56 -1.24 -9.70 4.10
C GLN A 56 -1.34 -9.68 5.61
N ILE A 57 -0.44 -10.41 6.27
CA ILE A 57 -0.16 -10.35 7.71
C ILE A 57 1.04 -9.42 7.91
N VAL A 58 0.81 -8.28 8.54
CA VAL A 58 1.81 -7.21 8.62
C VAL A 58 2.57 -7.27 9.92
N THR A 59 3.90 -7.35 9.84
CA THR A 59 4.82 -7.27 10.97
C THR A 59 5.37 -5.86 11.10
N GLN A 60 5.17 -5.22 12.26
CA GLN A 60 5.84 -3.97 12.61
C GLN A 60 7.21 -4.28 13.20
N THR A 61 8.27 -3.72 12.60
CA THR A 61 9.63 -3.88 13.13
C THR A 61 9.95 -2.93 14.28
N PHE A 62 9.22 -1.80 14.38
CA PHE A 62 9.32 -0.92 15.53
C PHE A 62 8.79 -1.63 16.77
N PRO A 63 9.55 -1.62 17.90
CA PRO A 63 9.28 -2.54 19.01
C PRO A 63 7.96 -2.26 19.75
N LEU A 64 7.58 -0.99 19.93
CA LEU A 64 6.39 -0.59 20.70
C LEU A 64 5.36 0.06 19.78
N ILE A 65 4.18 -0.53 19.70
CA ILE A 65 3.07 -0.08 18.87
C ILE A 65 1.88 0.33 19.75
N GLY A 66 1.07 1.30 19.28
CA GLY A 66 -0.13 1.75 19.99
C GLY A 66 0.11 2.86 21.01
N ASN A 67 1.33 3.36 21.16
CA ASN A 67 1.71 4.34 22.18
C ASN A 67 1.01 5.70 22.07
N TYR A 68 0.58 6.11 20.87
CA TYR A 68 -0.22 7.33 20.67
C TYR A 68 -1.72 7.06 20.42
N GLY A 69 -2.16 5.79 20.51
CA GLY A 69 -3.55 5.40 20.33
C GLY A 69 -4.00 5.38 18.88
N VAL A 70 -5.30 5.40 18.68
CA VAL A 70 -5.96 5.51 17.37
C VAL A 70 -6.84 6.75 17.34
N ASN A 71 -7.06 7.31 16.15
CA ASN A 71 -7.89 8.50 15.94
C ASN A 71 -8.47 8.56 14.53
N ASP A 72 -9.54 9.34 14.32
CA ASP A 72 -10.27 9.42 13.05
C ASP A 72 -9.45 10.07 11.91
N GLY A 73 -8.44 10.87 12.25
CA GLY A 73 -7.63 11.61 11.27
C GLY A 73 -6.59 10.76 10.55
N ASP A 74 -6.18 9.64 11.14
CA ASP A 74 -5.07 8.81 10.64
C ASP A 74 -5.57 7.58 9.84
N TYR A 75 -6.86 7.52 9.50
CA TYR A 75 -7.41 6.48 8.62
C TYR A 75 -7.09 6.76 7.15
N GLU A 76 -6.51 5.81 6.47
CA GLU A 76 -6.28 5.85 5.02
C GLU A 76 -7.44 5.25 4.19
N SER A 77 -8.34 4.50 4.84
CA SER A 77 -9.56 3.98 4.23
C SER A 77 -10.68 3.81 5.26
N ALA A 78 -11.86 3.38 4.84
CA ALA A 78 -13.02 3.22 5.72
C ALA A 78 -12.88 2.06 6.73
N ARG A 79 -12.00 1.09 6.45
CA ARG A 79 -11.76 -0.10 7.27
C ARG A 79 -10.34 -0.60 7.13
N SER A 80 -9.92 -1.52 7.98
CA SER A 80 -8.68 -2.26 7.79
C SER A 80 -8.83 -3.33 6.70
N TYR A 81 -7.75 -3.55 5.95
CA TYR A 81 -7.67 -4.59 4.93
C TYR A 81 -6.56 -5.62 5.20
N VAL A 82 -5.78 -5.43 6.28
CA VAL A 82 -4.79 -6.42 6.68
C VAL A 82 -5.48 -7.70 7.14
N SER A 83 -4.90 -8.86 6.80
CA SER A 83 -5.39 -10.15 7.30
C SER A 83 -5.07 -10.34 8.78
N GLY A 84 -3.87 -9.97 9.20
CA GLY A 84 -3.42 -10.09 10.58
C GLY A 84 -2.32 -9.12 10.92
N TYR A 85 -2.01 -8.99 12.20
CA TYR A 85 -1.06 -8.01 12.69
C TYR A 85 -0.08 -8.58 13.70
N ILE A 86 1.22 -8.31 13.50
CA ILE A 86 2.31 -8.84 14.31
C ILE A 86 3.11 -7.69 14.89
N VAL A 87 3.25 -7.67 16.21
CA VAL A 87 4.05 -6.67 16.93
C VAL A 87 4.92 -7.34 18.00
N ARG A 88 6.01 -6.69 18.39
CA ARG A 88 6.81 -7.15 19.51
C ARG A 88 6.09 -6.85 20.82
N GLU A 89 5.64 -5.62 20.99
CA GLU A 89 4.96 -5.11 22.18
C GLU A 89 3.91 -4.08 21.76
N TRP A 90 2.79 -4.04 22.47
CA TRP A 90 1.78 -3.01 22.28
C TRP A 90 1.46 -2.26 23.57
N CYS A 91 1.11 -0.99 23.44
CA CYS A 91 0.77 -0.11 24.54
C CYS A 91 -0.73 -0.19 24.83
N ASN A 92 -1.10 -0.66 26.02
CA ASN A 92 -2.51 -0.77 26.44
C ASN A 92 -3.07 0.55 27.02
N THR A 93 -2.21 1.49 27.36
CA THR A 93 -2.55 2.80 27.91
C THR A 93 -1.89 3.91 27.09
N PRO A 94 -2.41 4.17 25.87
CA PRO A 94 -1.83 5.19 24.99
C PRO A 94 -1.92 6.58 25.62
N SER A 95 -0.96 7.46 25.29
CA SER A 95 -0.93 8.84 25.75
C SER A 95 -0.56 9.78 24.62
N ASN A 96 -1.54 10.48 24.09
CA ASN A 96 -1.39 11.51 23.07
C ASN A 96 -2.64 12.40 23.05
N PHE A 97 -2.50 13.70 22.74
CA PHE A 97 -3.62 14.64 22.68
C PHE A 97 -4.67 14.30 21.60
N ARG A 98 -4.28 13.51 20.57
CA ARG A 98 -5.19 13.05 19.51
C ARG A 98 -5.80 11.65 19.78
N CYS A 99 -5.42 11.01 20.88
CA CYS A 99 -5.85 9.65 21.19
C CYS A 99 -7.36 9.59 21.44
N GLN A 100 -8.10 8.78 20.69
CA GLN A 100 -9.53 8.50 20.84
C GLN A 100 -9.80 7.06 21.30
N GLY A 101 -8.81 6.16 21.14
CA GLY A 101 -8.93 4.77 21.52
C GLY A 101 -7.60 4.05 21.54
N ASN A 102 -7.59 2.77 21.91
CA ASN A 102 -6.40 1.94 21.87
C ASN A 102 -6.43 0.96 20.69
N ILE A 103 -5.27 0.45 20.33
CA ILE A 103 -5.09 -0.42 19.17
C ILE A 103 -5.78 -1.79 19.33
N ASP A 104 -5.86 -2.35 20.52
CA ASP A 104 -6.51 -3.65 20.75
C ASP A 104 -8.02 -3.57 20.48
N THR A 105 -8.67 -2.52 20.97
CA THR A 105 -10.09 -2.25 20.68
C THR A 105 -10.31 -2.04 19.19
N PHE A 106 -9.46 -1.24 18.54
CA PHE A 106 -9.50 -1.02 17.09
C PHE A 106 -9.41 -2.33 16.31
N LEU A 107 -8.45 -3.19 16.63
CA LEU A 107 -8.29 -4.48 15.94
C LEU A 107 -9.51 -5.39 16.15
N LYS A 108 -10.11 -5.41 17.36
CA LYS A 108 -11.35 -6.16 17.65
C LYS A 108 -12.53 -5.65 16.81
N GLU A 109 -12.72 -4.35 16.74
CA GLU A 109 -13.79 -3.72 15.96
C GLU A 109 -13.64 -4.00 14.45
N GLN A 110 -12.39 -4.08 13.98
CA GLN A 110 -12.08 -4.40 12.58
C GLN A 110 -11.96 -5.91 12.31
N ASN A 111 -12.18 -6.78 13.32
CA ASN A 111 -12.04 -8.23 13.25
C ASN A 111 -10.64 -8.68 12.80
N ILE A 112 -9.60 -7.98 13.22
CA ILE A 112 -8.19 -8.30 12.90
C ILE A 112 -7.56 -9.10 14.03
N ILE A 113 -7.00 -10.25 13.68
CA ILE A 113 -6.29 -11.13 14.61
C ILE A 113 -4.85 -10.63 14.75
N GLY A 114 -4.42 -10.40 15.99
CA GLY A 114 -3.08 -9.94 16.29
C GLY A 114 -2.30 -10.90 17.19
N ILE A 115 -0.98 -10.89 17.04
CA ILE A 115 -0.04 -11.60 17.92
C ILE A 115 1.06 -10.64 18.37
N HIS A 116 1.37 -10.67 19.66
CA HIS A 116 2.47 -9.92 20.27
C HIS A 116 3.37 -10.81 21.10
N SER A 117 4.46 -10.24 21.64
CA SER A 117 5.46 -10.92 22.49
C SER A 117 6.24 -12.01 21.73
N ILE A 118 6.37 -11.91 20.41
CA ILE A 118 7.25 -12.76 19.61
C ILE A 118 8.53 -12.01 19.23
N ASP A 119 9.55 -12.75 18.78
CA ASP A 119 10.78 -12.15 18.25
C ASP A 119 10.58 -11.65 16.80
N THR A 120 10.06 -10.43 16.67
CA THR A 120 9.82 -9.78 15.36
C THR A 120 11.12 -9.52 14.60
N ARG A 121 12.27 -9.40 15.27
CA ARG A 121 13.58 -9.29 14.62
C ARG A 121 14.00 -10.60 13.96
N CYS A 122 13.82 -11.74 14.66
CA CYS A 122 14.06 -13.06 14.10
C CYS A 122 13.13 -13.30 12.88
N LEU A 123 11.85 -13.04 13.03
CA LEU A 123 10.86 -13.14 11.94
C LEU A 123 11.27 -12.30 10.72
N THR A 124 11.63 -11.03 10.94
CA THR A 124 12.06 -10.14 9.86
C THR A 124 13.32 -10.67 9.14
N ARG A 125 14.26 -11.27 9.86
CA ARG A 125 15.45 -11.89 9.25
C ARG A 125 15.08 -13.09 8.39
N ILE A 126 14.20 -13.96 8.86
CA ILE A 126 13.70 -15.11 8.08
C ILE A 126 13.09 -14.63 6.76
N ILE A 127 12.15 -13.67 6.82
CA ILE A 127 11.49 -13.13 5.62
C ILE A 127 12.50 -12.45 4.68
N ARG A 128 13.47 -11.71 5.21
CA ARG A 128 14.50 -11.05 4.40
C ARG A 128 15.41 -12.08 3.69
N GLU A 129 15.75 -13.16 4.36
CA GLU A 129 16.67 -14.19 3.85
C GLU A 129 15.97 -15.18 2.91
N ALA A 130 14.76 -15.63 3.24
CA ALA A 130 13.99 -16.58 2.44
C ALA A 130 13.10 -15.92 1.37
N GLY A 131 12.69 -14.68 1.58
CA GLY A 131 11.66 -13.97 0.83
C GLY A 131 10.33 -13.96 1.59
N VAL A 132 9.35 -13.19 1.10
CA VAL A 132 8.00 -13.21 1.66
C VAL A 132 7.41 -14.61 1.53
N MET A 133 6.69 -15.04 2.55
CA MET A 133 6.03 -16.34 2.58
C MET A 133 4.67 -16.25 3.27
N ASN A 134 3.82 -17.18 2.99
CA ASN A 134 2.54 -17.26 3.67
C ASN A 134 2.73 -17.75 5.11
N GLY A 135 1.78 -17.38 5.97
CA GLY A 135 1.71 -17.85 7.34
C GLY A 135 0.29 -17.79 7.87
N VAL A 136 0.09 -18.35 9.05
CA VAL A 136 -1.17 -18.33 9.78
C VAL A 136 -0.94 -17.76 11.18
N ILE A 137 -1.81 -16.85 11.62
CA ILE A 137 -1.95 -16.52 13.04
C ILE A 137 -3.17 -17.27 13.55
N THR A 138 -3.04 -17.96 14.70
CA THR A 138 -4.13 -18.67 15.32
C THR A 138 -4.08 -18.56 16.84
N THR A 139 -5.26 -18.48 17.48
CA THR A 139 -5.43 -18.58 18.93
C THR A 139 -5.70 -20.03 19.40
N GLU A 140 -5.79 -20.96 18.46
CA GLU A 140 -5.88 -22.40 18.72
C GLU A 140 -4.48 -23.03 18.86
N ASN A 141 -4.40 -24.24 19.44
CA ASN A 141 -3.12 -24.93 19.57
C ASN A 141 -2.60 -25.38 18.18
N VAL A 142 -1.60 -24.68 17.69
CA VAL A 142 -1.01 -24.92 16.36
C VAL A 142 -0.43 -26.32 16.19
N TYR A 143 0.06 -26.94 17.28
CA TYR A 143 0.72 -28.24 17.21
C TYR A 143 -0.26 -29.39 16.93
N GLU A 144 -1.53 -29.24 17.29
CA GLU A 144 -2.57 -30.23 17.02
C GLU A 144 -3.03 -30.27 15.56
N LYS A 145 -2.89 -29.14 14.84
CA LYS A 145 -3.38 -28.95 13.46
C LYS A 145 -2.28 -28.56 12.48
N LYS A 146 -1.01 -28.76 12.85
CA LYS A 146 0.15 -28.22 12.10
C LYS A 146 0.14 -28.62 10.62
N ASP A 147 -0.06 -29.88 10.34
CA ASP A 147 -0.02 -30.40 8.95
C ASP A 147 -1.18 -29.89 8.10
N GLU A 148 -2.38 -29.76 8.70
CA GLU A 148 -3.55 -29.17 8.04
C GLU A 148 -3.31 -27.69 7.73
N LEU A 149 -2.82 -26.93 8.70
CA LEU A 149 -2.52 -25.51 8.55
C LEU A 149 -1.42 -25.27 7.51
N LEU A 150 -0.36 -26.10 7.50
CA LEU A 150 0.69 -25.99 6.47
C LEU A 150 0.15 -26.24 5.07
N LYS A 151 -0.78 -27.18 4.90
CA LYS A 151 -1.45 -27.37 3.60
C LYS A 151 -2.21 -26.13 3.18
N GLN A 152 -3.04 -25.56 4.06
CA GLN A 152 -3.81 -24.34 3.78
C GLN A 152 -2.89 -23.14 3.48
N ILE A 153 -1.78 -22.96 4.22
CA ILE A 153 -0.78 -21.92 4.01
C ILE A 153 -0.18 -22.02 2.60
N ASN A 154 0.18 -23.25 2.16
CA ASN A 154 0.82 -23.47 0.86
C ASN A 154 -0.16 -23.30 -0.31
N GLU A 155 -1.45 -23.50 -0.10
CA GLU A 155 -2.51 -23.30 -1.10
C GLU A 155 -2.97 -21.84 -1.19
N TYR A 156 -2.68 -21.03 -0.16
CA TYR A 156 -3.16 -19.63 -0.09
C TYR A 156 -2.52 -18.76 -1.17
N LYS A 157 -3.36 -17.99 -1.85
CA LYS A 157 -2.96 -16.97 -2.83
C LYS A 157 -3.86 -15.75 -2.66
N ILE A 158 -3.29 -14.57 -2.80
CA ILE A 158 -4.04 -13.33 -2.89
C ILE A 158 -4.52 -13.21 -4.34
N THR A 159 -5.83 -13.21 -4.54
CA THR A 159 -6.47 -13.09 -5.85
C THR A 159 -7.52 -11.99 -5.84
N ASP A 160 -7.85 -11.43 -7.01
CA ASP A 160 -8.86 -10.37 -7.17
C ASP A 160 -8.66 -9.19 -6.21
N ALA A 161 -7.42 -8.84 -5.89
CA ALA A 161 -7.09 -7.92 -4.82
C ALA A 161 -7.69 -6.52 -5.06
N VAL A 162 -7.52 -5.95 -6.25
CA VAL A 162 -8.09 -4.65 -6.63
C VAL A 162 -9.61 -4.67 -6.57
N LYS A 163 -10.24 -5.71 -7.12
CA LYS A 163 -11.69 -5.88 -7.10
C LYS A 163 -12.28 -5.98 -5.70
N SER A 164 -11.51 -6.51 -4.75
CA SER A 164 -11.91 -6.65 -3.34
C SER A 164 -11.86 -5.35 -2.55
N VAL A 165 -11.12 -4.34 -3.04
CA VAL A 165 -10.92 -3.07 -2.32
C VAL A 165 -11.51 -1.86 -3.03
N THR A 166 -11.72 -1.92 -4.34
CA THR A 166 -12.33 -0.82 -5.12
C THR A 166 -13.79 -0.59 -4.69
N ASN A 167 -14.20 0.67 -4.68
CA ASN A 167 -15.61 1.01 -4.46
C ASN A 167 -16.35 0.95 -5.82
N PRO A 168 -17.50 0.26 -5.89
CA PRO A 168 -18.27 0.19 -7.13
C PRO A 168 -19.01 1.51 -7.49
N GLU A 169 -19.06 2.47 -6.57
CA GLU A 169 -19.77 3.73 -6.76
C GLU A 169 -18.80 4.89 -7.03
N THR A 170 -19.13 5.70 -8.01
CA THR A 170 -18.45 7.00 -8.23
C THR A 170 -18.82 7.97 -7.13
N ARG A 171 -17.81 8.68 -6.59
CA ARG A 171 -17.98 9.67 -5.52
C ARG A 171 -17.21 10.94 -5.82
N THR A 172 -17.81 12.08 -5.56
CA THR A 172 -17.20 13.40 -5.77
C THR A 172 -16.83 14.06 -4.45
N TYR A 173 -15.66 14.68 -4.42
CA TYR A 173 -15.11 15.39 -3.27
C TYR A 173 -14.52 16.73 -3.73
N GLY A 174 -14.49 17.70 -2.82
CA GLY A 174 -14.00 19.06 -3.08
C GLY A 174 -15.13 20.07 -3.17
N SER A 175 -14.81 21.32 -3.55
CA SER A 175 -15.78 22.41 -3.63
C SER A 175 -16.23 22.65 -5.07
N GLU A 176 -17.42 23.26 -5.23
CA GLU A 176 -17.96 23.70 -6.52
C GLU A 176 -17.05 24.75 -7.23
N ASN A 177 -16.26 25.49 -6.46
CA ASN A 177 -15.30 26.49 -6.98
C ASN A 177 -13.89 25.89 -7.15
N HIS A 178 -13.79 24.71 -7.77
CA HIS A 178 -12.51 24.05 -8.04
C HIS A 178 -11.73 24.71 -9.18
N LYS A 179 -10.40 24.54 -9.16
CA LYS A 179 -9.52 24.98 -10.25
C LYS A 179 -9.40 23.93 -11.35
N TYR A 180 -9.41 22.67 -10.95
CA TYR A 180 -9.24 21.51 -11.82
C TYR A 180 -10.16 20.38 -11.37
N LYS A 181 -10.62 19.56 -12.30
CA LYS A 181 -11.36 18.35 -12.10
C LYS A 181 -10.44 17.15 -12.32
N VAL A 182 -10.33 16.26 -11.36
CA VAL A 182 -9.44 15.09 -11.44
C VAL A 182 -10.26 13.82 -11.28
N ALA A 183 -10.12 12.88 -12.23
CA ALA A 183 -10.63 11.53 -12.10
C ALA A 183 -9.59 10.67 -11.36
N LEU A 184 -9.92 10.23 -10.14
CA LEU A 184 -9.08 9.36 -9.32
C LEU A 184 -9.60 7.93 -9.40
N PHE A 185 -8.83 7.03 -10.02
CA PHE A 185 -9.15 5.61 -10.09
C PHE A 185 -8.91 4.94 -8.74
N ASP A 186 -9.93 4.24 -8.26
CA ASP A 186 -9.90 3.51 -6.99
C ASP A 186 -9.39 2.07 -7.20
N PHE A 187 -8.08 1.89 -7.16
CA PHE A 187 -7.47 0.56 -7.10
C PHE A 187 -7.27 0.07 -5.65
N GLY A 188 -7.83 0.77 -4.68
CA GLY A 188 -7.57 0.68 -3.26
C GLY A 188 -6.81 1.92 -2.77
N TYR A 189 -7.32 3.10 -3.13
CA TYR A 189 -6.63 4.36 -2.87
C TYR A 189 -6.57 4.70 -1.38
N LYS A 190 -5.46 5.27 -0.96
CA LYS A 190 -5.33 5.91 0.35
C LYS A 190 -6.06 7.25 0.36
N ARG A 191 -6.83 7.48 1.42
CA ARG A 191 -7.63 8.70 1.62
C ARG A 191 -6.79 9.96 1.41
N ASN A 192 -5.53 9.92 1.78
CA ASN A 192 -4.65 11.08 1.68
C ASN A 192 -4.34 11.48 0.23
N ILE A 193 -4.32 10.56 -0.75
CA ILE A 193 -4.21 10.93 -2.19
C ILE A 193 -5.34 11.89 -2.56
N ARG A 194 -6.58 11.54 -2.23
CA ARG A 194 -7.75 12.39 -2.45
C ARG A 194 -7.64 13.72 -1.71
N ASN A 195 -7.30 13.67 -0.42
CA ASN A 195 -7.21 14.87 0.43
C ASN A 195 -6.17 15.85 -0.10
N GLU A 196 -5.03 15.36 -0.55
CA GLU A 196 -3.97 16.19 -1.12
C GLU A 196 -4.41 16.90 -2.42
N LEU A 197 -5.21 16.24 -3.27
CA LEU A 197 -5.78 16.86 -4.45
C LEU A 197 -6.84 17.91 -4.07
N VAL A 198 -7.75 17.59 -3.16
CA VAL A 198 -8.78 18.52 -2.65
C VAL A 198 -8.15 19.75 -2.01
N ASN A 199 -7.11 19.59 -1.17
CA ASN A 199 -6.41 20.68 -0.51
C ASN A 199 -5.71 21.63 -1.53
N ARG A 200 -5.43 21.13 -2.75
CA ARG A 200 -4.87 21.93 -3.85
C ARG A 200 -5.94 22.57 -4.74
N GLY A 201 -7.21 22.46 -4.34
CA GLY A 201 -8.34 23.08 -5.04
C GLY A 201 -8.88 22.28 -6.20
N CYS A 202 -8.67 20.95 -6.20
CA CYS A 202 -9.28 20.06 -7.17
C CYS A 202 -10.67 19.59 -6.72
N GLU A 203 -11.58 19.46 -7.66
CA GLU A 203 -12.72 18.54 -7.57
C GLU A 203 -12.21 17.15 -7.90
N VAL A 204 -12.39 16.20 -7.00
CA VAL A 204 -11.89 14.83 -7.16
C VAL A 204 -13.07 13.90 -7.35
N ILE A 205 -13.18 13.32 -8.54
CA ILE A 205 -14.16 12.29 -8.87
C ILE A 205 -13.48 10.94 -8.74
N VAL A 206 -13.75 10.24 -7.64
CA VAL A 206 -13.27 8.89 -7.41
C VAL A 206 -14.12 7.93 -8.24
N VAL A 207 -13.48 7.20 -9.13
CA VAL A 207 -14.14 6.26 -10.05
C VAL A 207 -13.69 4.83 -9.77
N PRO A 208 -14.56 3.81 -10.03
CA PRO A 208 -14.19 2.40 -9.92
C PRO A 208 -12.96 2.01 -10.75
N ALA A 209 -12.30 0.91 -10.37
CA ALA A 209 -11.11 0.42 -11.05
C ALA A 209 -11.34 0.04 -12.53
N ASP A 210 -12.54 -0.41 -12.86
CA ASP A 210 -12.94 -0.88 -14.20
C ASP A 210 -13.53 0.22 -15.10
N THR A 211 -13.47 1.49 -14.67
CA THR A 211 -13.96 2.64 -15.44
C THR A 211 -13.30 2.70 -16.83
N THR A 212 -14.12 2.87 -17.88
CA THR A 212 -13.68 2.86 -19.26
C THR A 212 -13.27 4.24 -19.80
N ALA A 213 -12.61 4.27 -20.96
CA ALA A 213 -12.24 5.52 -21.63
C ALA A 213 -13.46 6.36 -22.02
N GLU A 214 -14.59 5.72 -22.38
CA GLU A 214 -15.86 6.41 -22.69
C GLU A 214 -16.42 7.13 -21.48
N GLN A 215 -16.45 6.47 -20.32
CA GLN A 215 -16.90 7.07 -19.06
C GLN A 215 -16.00 8.24 -18.63
N ILE A 216 -14.69 8.15 -18.87
CA ILE A 216 -13.76 9.26 -18.61
C ILE A 216 -14.03 10.45 -19.55
N LYS A 217 -14.35 10.20 -20.82
CA LYS A 217 -14.78 11.27 -21.75
C LYS A 217 -16.05 11.99 -21.28
N GLU A 218 -17.02 11.25 -20.73
CA GLU A 218 -18.25 11.84 -20.18
C GLU A 218 -17.98 12.68 -18.92
N ILE A 219 -17.07 12.23 -18.05
CA ILE A 219 -16.63 13.00 -16.88
C ILE A 219 -15.89 14.27 -17.31
N ALA A 220 -15.15 14.23 -18.41
CA ALA A 220 -14.32 15.31 -18.95
C ALA A 220 -13.39 15.92 -17.89
N PRO A 221 -12.48 15.14 -17.27
CA PRO A 221 -11.56 15.65 -16.26
C PRO A 221 -10.40 16.41 -16.89
N ASP A 222 -9.80 17.35 -16.14
CA ASP A 222 -8.57 18.04 -16.52
C ASP A 222 -7.32 17.19 -16.31
N GLY A 223 -7.41 16.16 -15.45
CA GLY A 223 -6.33 15.22 -15.14
C GLY A 223 -6.83 13.89 -14.62
N ILE A 224 -6.00 12.87 -14.75
CA ILE A 224 -6.28 11.50 -14.29
C ILE A 224 -5.23 11.09 -13.29
N MET A 225 -5.68 10.50 -12.17
CA MET A 225 -4.82 9.92 -11.15
C MET A 225 -5.09 8.42 -11.05
N PHE A 226 -4.08 7.59 -11.30
CA PHE A 226 -4.11 6.17 -10.99
C PHE A 226 -3.55 5.93 -9.60
N SER A 227 -4.38 5.42 -8.70
CA SER A 227 -4.03 5.27 -7.29
C SER A 227 -3.10 4.09 -7.02
N ASN A 228 -2.66 3.99 -5.76
CA ASN A 228 -2.09 2.78 -5.18
C ASN A 228 -3.14 1.66 -5.09
N GLY A 229 -2.69 0.45 -4.75
CA GLY A 229 -3.56 -0.69 -4.51
C GLY A 229 -2.79 -1.98 -4.22
N PRO A 230 -3.50 -3.07 -3.86
CA PRO A 230 -2.92 -4.35 -3.50
C PRO A 230 -2.70 -5.29 -4.68
N GLY A 231 -1.98 -6.39 -4.42
CA GLY A 231 -1.91 -7.58 -5.24
C GLY A 231 -0.86 -7.57 -6.33
N ASP A 232 -0.95 -8.55 -7.23
CA ASP A 232 -0.11 -8.67 -8.41
C ASP A 232 -0.68 -7.75 -9.52
N PRO A 233 0.09 -6.78 -10.03
CA PRO A 233 -0.40 -5.89 -11.07
C PRO A 233 -0.79 -6.64 -12.35
N SER A 234 -0.14 -7.75 -12.68
CA SER A 234 -0.39 -8.53 -13.91
C SER A 234 -1.76 -9.26 -13.93
N GLU A 235 -2.38 -9.47 -12.78
CA GLU A 235 -3.72 -10.06 -12.70
C GLU A 235 -4.84 -9.13 -13.19
N ASN A 236 -4.58 -7.81 -13.27
CA ASN A 236 -5.57 -6.79 -13.60
C ASN A 236 -5.70 -6.54 -15.12
N THR A 237 -5.87 -7.59 -15.91
CA THR A 237 -5.81 -7.56 -17.38
C THR A 237 -6.81 -6.58 -18.02
N GLU A 238 -8.05 -6.50 -17.52
CA GLU A 238 -9.06 -5.57 -17.99
C GLU A 238 -8.72 -4.11 -17.66
N VAL A 239 -8.26 -3.87 -16.44
CA VAL A 239 -7.82 -2.53 -16.01
C VAL A 239 -6.64 -2.05 -16.86
N ILE A 240 -5.65 -2.93 -17.14
CA ILE A 240 -4.50 -2.64 -18.01
C ILE A 240 -4.96 -2.26 -19.42
N LYS A 241 -5.96 -2.97 -19.96
CA LYS A 241 -6.55 -2.63 -21.27
C LYS A 241 -7.21 -1.26 -21.25
N ASN A 242 -8.04 -0.98 -20.24
CA ASN A 242 -8.71 0.32 -20.09
C ASN A 242 -7.70 1.46 -19.96
N ILE A 243 -6.64 1.29 -19.17
CA ILE A 243 -5.56 2.28 -19.00
C ILE A 243 -4.90 2.59 -20.35
N ARG A 244 -4.66 1.60 -21.20
CA ARG A 244 -4.09 1.80 -22.56
C ARG A 244 -5.00 2.68 -23.42
N GLU A 245 -6.30 2.47 -23.37
CA GLU A 245 -7.28 3.28 -24.11
C GLU A 245 -7.40 4.70 -23.54
N ILE A 246 -7.42 4.83 -22.20
CA ILE A 246 -7.46 6.10 -21.49
C ILE A 246 -6.22 6.96 -21.78
N ALA A 247 -5.04 6.36 -21.86
CA ALA A 247 -3.80 7.06 -22.18
C ALA A 247 -3.81 7.75 -23.55
N GLN A 248 -4.67 7.31 -24.49
CA GLN A 248 -4.84 7.91 -25.80
C GLN A 248 -5.76 9.17 -25.79
N LEU A 249 -6.41 9.47 -24.68
CA LEU A 249 -7.30 10.64 -24.58
C LEU A 249 -6.55 11.99 -24.55
N GLY A 250 -5.24 11.97 -24.37
CA GLY A 250 -4.41 13.18 -24.29
C GLY A 250 -4.56 13.97 -22.97
N ILE A 251 -5.29 13.43 -22.00
CA ILE A 251 -5.46 14.02 -20.68
C ILE A 251 -4.19 13.74 -19.85
N PRO A 252 -3.67 14.71 -19.07
CA PRO A 252 -2.53 14.49 -18.19
C PRO A 252 -2.78 13.34 -17.18
N ILE A 253 -1.79 12.46 -17.02
CA ILE A 253 -1.88 11.28 -16.15
C ILE A 253 -0.76 11.28 -15.11
N PHE A 254 -1.12 11.03 -13.85
CA PHE A 254 -0.18 10.69 -12.78
C PHE A 254 -0.55 9.35 -12.16
N GLY A 255 0.44 8.48 -11.96
CA GLY A 255 0.23 7.15 -11.34
C GLY A 255 1.11 6.95 -10.10
N ILE A 256 0.54 6.37 -9.05
CA ILE A 256 1.20 6.08 -7.78
C ILE A 256 1.18 4.57 -7.50
N CYS A 257 2.32 3.99 -7.17
CA CYS A 257 2.52 2.62 -6.72
C CYS A 257 1.88 1.59 -7.69
N LEU A 258 0.72 1.00 -7.41
CA LEU A 258 0.04 0.10 -8.34
C LEU A 258 -0.31 0.83 -9.66
N GLY A 259 -0.74 2.09 -9.61
CA GLY A 259 -1.00 2.89 -10.81
C GLY A 259 0.23 3.08 -11.69
N HIS A 260 1.43 3.18 -11.10
CA HIS A 260 2.68 3.17 -11.84
C HIS A 260 2.91 1.83 -12.55
N GLN A 261 2.70 0.72 -11.84
CA GLN A 261 2.91 -0.62 -12.38
C GLN A 261 1.92 -0.95 -13.50
N LEU A 262 0.63 -0.65 -13.32
CA LEU A 262 -0.42 -0.86 -14.31
C LEU A 262 -0.19 -0.02 -15.58
N MET A 263 0.26 1.22 -15.40
CA MET A 263 0.59 2.11 -16.52
C MET A 263 1.78 1.57 -17.33
N ALA A 264 2.82 1.04 -16.64
CA ALA A 264 3.97 0.42 -17.30
C ALA A 264 3.57 -0.85 -18.09
N LEU A 265 2.75 -1.72 -17.48
CA LEU A 265 2.19 -2.92 -18.16
C LEU A 265 1.32 -2.55 -19.36
N ALA A 266 0.50 -1.50 -19.26
CA ALA A 266 -0.32 -1.01 -20.37
C ALA A 266 0.52 -0.56 -21.59
N HIS A 267 1.78 -0.18 -21.37
CA HIS A 267 2.71 0.28 -22.39
C HIS A 267 3.81 -0.75 -22.71
N GLY A 268 3.61 -2.02 -22.35
CA GLY A 268 4.42 -3.14 -22.82
C GLY A 268 5.62 -3.49 -21.92
N ALA A 269 5.84 -2.79 -20.81
CA ALA A 269 6.82 -3.20 -19.81
C ALA A 269 6.33 -4.42 -19.03
N THR A 270 7.23 -5.01 -18.24
CA THR A 270 6.95 -6.14 -17.36
C THR A 270 7.17 -5.76 -15.89
N THR A 271 6.56 -6.53 -15.00
CA THR A 271 6.78 -6.41 -13.55
C THR A 271 7.36 -7.69 -13.00
N GLN A 272 8.05 -7.57 -11.86
CA GLN A 272 8.61 -8.70 -11.13
C GLN A 272 8.27 -8.63 -9.65
N LYS A 273 8.06 -9.79 -9.02
CA LYS A 273 7.90 -9.88 -7.56
C LYS A 273 9.26 -9.68 -6.91
N LEU A 274 9.34 -8.74 -5.96
CA LEU A 274 10.53 -8.53 -5.15
C LEU A 274 10.63 -9.59 -4.05
N LYS A 275 11.84 -9.91 -3.63
CA LYS A 275 12.09 -10.94 -2.63
C LYS A 275 11.33 -10.71 -1.32
N TYR A 276 11.32 -9.48 -0.82
CA TYR A 276 10.59 -9.08 0.38
C TYR A 276 9.87 -7.73 0.25
N GLY A 277 9.97 -7.08 -0.91
CA GLY A 277 9.37 -5.78 -1.22
C GLY A 277 10.02 -4.60 -0.51
N HIS A 278 9.56 -3.40 -0.85
CA HIS A 278 9.93 -2.16 -0.16
C HIS A 278 8.75 -1.69 0.69
N ARG A 279 8.91 -1.75 2.02
CA ARG A 279 7.88 -1.30 2.97
C ARG A 279 8.52 -0.53 4.10
N GLY A 280 8.16 0.76 4.19
CA GLY A 280 8.68 1.67 5.20
C GLY A 280 8.72 3.10 4.72
N ALA A 281 8.97 4.03 5.64
CA ALA A 281 9.06 5.47 5.38
C ALA A 281 10.50 5.97 5.24
N ASN A 282 11.43 5.09 4.92
CA ASN A 282 12.87 5.36 4.90
C ASN A 282 13.57 4.83 3.61
N GLN A 283 12.83 4.77 2.51
CA GLN A 283 13.35 4.27 1.24
C GLN A 283 13.98 5.41 0.42
N PRO A 284 15.29 5.33 0.14
CA PRO A 284 15.97 6.39 -0.61
C PRO A 284 15.76 6.20 -2.11
N VAL A 285 15.32 7.25 -2.80
CA VAL A 285 15.06 7.28 -4.23
C VAL A 285 15.86 8.39 -4.90
N ILE A 286 16.56 8.08 -5.98
CA ILE A 286 17.31 9.03 -6.79
C ILE A 286 16.43 9.50 -7.95
N ASP A 287 16.18 10.80 -8.03
CA ASP A 287 15.67 11.46 -9.23
C ASP A 287 16.82 11.60 -10.23
N LYS A 288 16.72 10.91 -11.37
CA LYS A 288 17.79 10.88 -12.39
C LYS A 288 17.99 12.24 -13.09
N ALA A 289 16.93 13.04 -13.22
CA ALA A 289 17.00 14.34 -13.86
C ALA A 289 17.67 15.39 -12.96
N LEU A 290 17.37 15.34 -11.65
CA LEU A 290 17.94 16.28 -10.68
C LEU A 290 19.27 15.80 -10.08
N GLY A 291 19.57 14.50 -10.16
CA GLY A 291 20.71 13.87 -9.49
C GLY A 291 20.61 13.94 -7.96
N LYS A 292 19.39 14.08 -7.41
CA LYS A 292 19.11 14.22 -5.97
C LYS A 292 18.49 12.97 -5.42
N THR A 293 18.82 12.66 -4.16
CA THR A 293 18.20 11.57 -3.41
C THR A 293 17.15 12.14 -2.47
N PHE A 294 15.96 11.55 -2.50
CA PHE A 294 14.85 11.82 -1.60
C PHE A 294 14.59 10.61 -0.72
N VAL A 295 14.17 10.83 0.53
CA VAL A 295 13.65 9.76 1.38
C VAL A 295 12.15 9.66 1.13
N THR A 296 11.67 8.44 0.86
CA THR A 296 10.28 8.21 0.46
C THR A 296 9.60 7.17 1.34
N SER A 297 8.27 7.22 1.36
CA SER A 297 7.43 6.16 1.92
C SER A 297 7.05 5.18 0.81
N GLN A 298 7.18 3.88 1.09
CA GLN A 298 6.87 2.82 0.12
C GLN A 298 6.12 1.66 0.78
N ASN A 299 5.26 1.01 0.00
CA ASN A 299 4.58 -0.22 0.35
C ASN A 299 4.24 -1.00 -0.91
N HIS A 300 5.19 -1.77 -1.44
CA HIS A 300 4.96 -2.60 -2.62
C HIS A 300 5.78 -3.89 -2.59
N GLY A 301 5.21 -4.96 -3.15
CA GLY A 301 5.86 -6.26 -3.30
C GLY A 301 6.29 -6.56 -4.74
N TYR A 302 5.89 -5.72 -5.70
CA TYR A 302 6.23 -5.82 -7.11
C TYR A 302 6.92 -4.54 -7.58
N ALA A 303 7.73 -4.64 -8.62
CA ALA A 303 8.37 -3.49 -9.25
C ALA A 303 8.37 -3.64 -10.77
N VAL A 304 8.38 -2.52 -11.47
CA VAL A 304 8.56 -2.48 -12.93
C VAL A 304 10.01 -2.86 -13.25
N VAL A 305 10.21 -3.74 -14.23
CA VAL A 305 11.51 -4.03 -14.82
C VAL A 305 11.85 -2.91 -15.81
N GLY A 306 12.64 -1.94 -15.37
CA GLY A 306 12.88 -0.70 -16.12
C GLY A 306 13.41 -0.93 -17.53
N GLU A 307 14.28 -1.93 -17.71
CA GLU A 307 14.88 -2.30 -18.99
C GLU A 307 13.87 -2.93 -19.97
N SER A 308 12.70 -3.37 -19.49
CA SER A 308 11.65 -3.92 -20.34
C SER A 308 10.80 -2.85 -21.05
N MET A 309 10.90 -1.58 -20.62
CA MET A 309 10.21 -0.48 -21.28
C MET A 309 10.91 -0.12 -22.59
N ASP A 310 10.13 -0.04 -23.68
CA ASP A 310 10.64 0.47 -24.93
C ASP A 310 11.11 1.93 -24.77
N PRO A 311 12.38 2.24 -25.08
CA PRO A 311 12.93 3.58 -24.94
C PRO A 311 12.20 4.65 -25.78
N GLU A 312 11.48 4.28 -26.84
CA GLU A 312 10.65 5.20 -27.62
C GLU A 312 9.33 5.55 -26.93
N ILE A 313 8.88 4.71 -25.99
CA ILE A 313 7.63 4.90 -25.24
C ILE A 313 7.90 5.62 -23.92
N GLY A 314 8.94 5.23 -23.18
CA GLY A 314 9.21 5.80 -21.87
C GLY A 314 10.63 5.59 -21.37
N GLU A 315 10.95 6.25 -20.28
CA GLU A 315 12.24 6.17 -19.61
C GLU A 315 12.10 6.10 -18.09
N VAL A 316 13.03 5.40 -17.45
CA VAL A 316 13.13 5.36 -15.99
C VAL A 316 13.55 6.72 -15.47
N SER A 317 12.69 7.38 -14.71
CA SER A 317 12.91 8.71 -14.12
C SER A 317 13.50 8.66 -12.72
N HIS A 318 13.14 7.63 -11.95
CA HIS A 318 13.58 7.45 -10.56
C HIS A 318 14.06 6.02 -10.33
N ILE A 319 15.07 5.85 -9.47
CA ILE A 319 15.61 4.54 -9.08
C ILE A 319 15.80 4.47 -7.56
N ASN A 320 15.61 3.29 -6.98
CA ASN A 320 15.95 3.05 -5.58
C ASN A 320 17.48 3.10 -5.40
N ALA A 321 17.93 3.86 -4.41
CA ALA A 321 19.37 4.03 -4.18
C ALA A 321 20.04 2.78 -3.57
N ASN A 322 19.26 1.86 -2.99
CA ASN A 322 19.81 0.66 -2.34
C ASN A 322 20.02 -0.49 -3.32
N ASP A 323 19.11 -0.71 -4.27
CA ASP A 323 19.11 -1.90 -5.14
C ASP A 323 18.90 -1.61 -6.63
N GLY A 324 18.71 -0.32 -7.00
CA GLY A 324 18.54 0.10 -8.40
C GLY A 324 17.16 -0.18 -8.99
N THR A 325 16.20 -0.67 -8.20
CA THR A 325 14.82 -0.91 -8.64
C THR A 325 14.21 0.33 -9.27
N CYS A 326 13.39 0.15 -10.33
CA CYS A 326 12.65 1.25 -10.96
C CYS A 326 11.63 1.84 -9.99
N GLU A 327 11.78 3.13 -9.72
CA GLU A 327 10.92 3.88 -8.79
C GLU A 327 10.08 4.96 -9.47
N GLY A 328 10.14 5.06 -10.79
CA GLY A 328 9.30 5.97 -11.56
C GLY A 328 9.61 5.95 -13.04
N MET A 329 8.60 6.29 -13.82
CA MET A 329 8.65 6.35 -15.28
C MET A 329 8.14 7.70 -15.78
N ARG A 330 8.75 8.18 -16.85
CA ARG A 330 8.26 9.31 -17.66
C ARG A 330 7.95 8.79 -19.07
N TYR A 331 6.78 9.12 -19.57
CA TYR A 331 6.35 8.69 -20.91
C TYR A 331 6.61 9.78 -21.93
N LYS A 332 7.04 9.40 -23.13
CA LYS A 332 7.46 10.35 -24.17
C LYS A 332 6.32 10.82 -25.08
N ASN A 333 5.42 9.91 -25.42
CA ASN A 333 4.36 10.15 -26.41
C ASN A 333 3.01 10.50 -25.79
N ILE A 334 2.91 10.47 -24.47
CA ILE A 334 1.73 10.81 -23.69
C ILE A 334 2.12 11.75 -22.55
N ASN A 335 1.20 12.62 -22.14
CA ASN A 335 1.43 13.52 -21.03
C ASN A 335 1.26 12.77 -19.70
N ALA A 336 2.22 11.89 -19.38
CA ALA A 336 2.15 11.06 -18.20
C ALA A 336 3.52 10.89 -17.51
N PHE A 337 3.49 10.84 -16.18
CA PHE A 337 4.59 10.34 -15.36
C PHE A 337 4.03 9.52 -14.18
N THR A 338 4.83 8.62 -13.66
CA THR A 338 4.40 7.74 -12.59
C THR A 338 5.53 7.49 -11.60
N VAL A 339 5.17 7.25 -10.34
CA VAL A 339 6.14 6.94 -9.27
C VAL A 339 5.70 5.69 -8.50
N GLN A 340 6.68 4.90 -8.05
CA GLN A 340 6.44 3.69 -7.27
C GLN A 340 6.20 4.01 -5.79
N PHE A 341 6.81 5.07 -5.29
CA PHE A 341 6.67 5.54 -3.92
C PHE A 341 5.42 6.40 -3.71
N HIS A 342 5.16 6.76 -2.46
CA HIS A 342 3.96 7.48 -2.02
C HIS A 342 4.27 8.95 -1.68
N PRO A 343 4.11 9.90 -2.62
CA PRO A 343 4.35 11.32 -2.35
C PRO A 343 3.30 11.96 -1.44
N GLU A 344 2.15 11.30 -1.26
CA GLU A 344 1.05 11.70 -0.37
C GLU A 344 1.24 11.23 1.07
N ALA A 345 2.30 10.50 1.39
CA ALA A 345 2.46 9.83 2.68
C ALA A 345 2.26 10.77 3.87
N HIS A 346 1.35 10.39 4.78
CA HIS A 346 1.04 11.17 5.99
C HIS A 346 1.89 10.74 7.18
N GLY A 347 2.15 9.43 7.32
CA GLY A 347 3.01 8.86 8.36
C GLY A 347 4.51 8.81 8.02
N GLY A 348 4.96 9.53 6.98
CA GLY A 348 6.32 9.47 6.45
C GLY A 348 6.88 10.83 6.01
N PRO A 349 8.05 10.83 5.32
CA PRO A 349 8.66 12.06 4.82
C PRO A 349 7.81 12.71 3.72
N GLN A 350 7.80 14.04 3.71
CA GLN A 350 7.02 14.85 2.75
C GLN A 350 7.90 15.46 1.65
N ASP A 351 9.15 15.03 1.52
CA ASP A 351 10.12 15.60 0.58
C ASP A 351 9.64 15.55 -0.88
N THR A 352 8.81 14.57 -1.21
CA THR A 352 8.26 14.36 -2.56
C THR A 352 6.84 14.88 -2.77
N ALA A 353 6.22 15.52 -1.77
CA ALA A 353 4.87 16.07 -1.87
C ALA A 353 4.73 17.11 -3.01
N CYS A 354 5.83 17.72 -3.43
CA CYS A 354 5.88 18.62 -4.58
C CYS A 354 5.48 17.95 -5.91
N LEU A 355 5.63 16.63 -6.07
CA LEU A 355 5.19 15.91 -7.26
C LEU A 355 3.67 16.00 -7.48
N LEU A 356 2.89 16.17 -6.41
CA LEU A 356 1.45 16.41 -6.49
C LEU A 356 1.09 17.84 -6.96
N TYR A 357 2.06 18.76 -6.98
CA TYR A 357 1.91 20.10 -7.56
C TYR A 357 2.26 20.17 -9.04
N THR A 358 3.22 19.34 -9.44
CA THR A 358 3.85 19.37 -10.75
C THR A 358 3.34 18.27 -11.67
N SER A 359 2.12 17.77 -11.39
CA SER A 359 1.41 17.00 -12.42
C SER A 359 1.49 17.81 -13.73
N PRO A 360 1.94 17.20 -14.85
CA PRO A 360 2.36 17.96 -16.02
C PRO A 360 1.25 18.88 -16.51
N SER A 361 1.42 20.17 -16.24
CA SER A 361 0.57 21.21 -16.79
C SER A 361 0.95 21.42 -18.27
N PRO A 362 0.00 21.67 -19.16
CA PRO A 362 0.31 22.11 -20.53
C PRO A 362 1.26 23.33 -20.60
N ARG A 363 1.38 24.09 -19.51
CA ARG A 363 2.30 25.24 -19.39
C ARG A 363 3.76 24.86 -19.14
N ASP A 364 4.05 23.62 -18.69
CA ASP A 364 5.43 23.19 -18.40
C ASP A 364 6.19 22.74 -19.65
N ARG A 365 5.53 22.67 -20.81
CA ARG A 365 6.17 22.42 -22.11
C ARG A 365 6.96 23.59 -22.70
N THR A 366 6.97 24.74 -22.04
CA THR A 366 7.57 25.99 -22.55
C THR A 366 8.74 26.52 -21.71
N ARG A 367 9.36 25.66 -20.89
CA ARG A 367 10.60 26.03 -20.17
C ARG A 367 11.72 25.05 -20.43
#